data_83358fc4026f6e4f99c53e421d553ed2
#
_entry.id   83358fc4026f6e4f99c53e421d553ed2
#
_cell.length_a   1.000
_cell.length_b   1.000
_cell.length_c   1.000
_cell.angle_alpha   90.00
_cell.angle_beta   90.00
_cell.angle_gamma   90.00
#
_symmetry.space_group_name_H-M   'P 1'
#
loop_
_entity.id
_entity.type
_entity.pdbx_description
1 polymer ?
#
loop_
_entity_poly.entity_id
_entity_poly.type
_entity_poly.pdbx_seq_one_letter_code
_entity_poly.pdbx_strand_id
1 'polypeptide(L)'
;CAKKPTLGTMSNSSGRFVFWADATCDPTVSFVAYKTKRVNLRETKSLVITIEPTPFALEEVTVGSKEITGHGLILEAIEKLKENHAVEPMHYDIFNRVVMFDTDSTLHHIIEFSAEIFQNKLLATRYKMNKMRAGAYTTFGEKDLQEHSFMASKKLDFDNMLKYREDFLKKRGANKHTYTFEGVTKIDNREVFAIKYHNGGYTYYQQGYVYLDKATKAVVKKTIISPTTNRIESEVGFKQIGKKWYQSY
;
A
#
# COMPACT_ATOMS: atom_id res chain seq x y z
N CYS A 1 -6.27 9.67 -16.04
CA CYS A 1 -6.89 10.09 -17.30
C CYS A 1 -7.31 8.87 -18.11
N ALA A 2 -8.59 8.73 -18.47
CA ALA A 2 -9.12 7.52 -19.10
C ALA A 2 -8.44 7.15 -20.43
N LYS A 3 -8.03 8.15 -21.21
CA LYS A 3 -7.34 7.95 -22.49
C LYS A 3 -5.82 7.82 -22.39
N LYS A 4 -5.24 8.19 -21.26
CA LYS A 4 -3.79 8.12 -20.98
C LYS A 4 -3.60 7.58 -19.55
N PRO A 5 -3.67 6.25 -19.36
CA PRO A 5 -3.68 5.63 -18.02
C PRO A 5 -2.39 5.87 -17.21
N THR A 6 -1.30 6.25 -17.86
CA THR A 6 -0.05 6.62 -17.21
C THR A 6 -0.02 8.06 -16.67
N LEU A 7 -1.03 8.89 -17.02
CA LEU A 7 -1.12 10.27 -16.57
C LEU A 7 -2.02 10.34 -15.33
N GLY A 8 -1.45 10.64 -14.19
CA GLY A 8 -2.15 10.74 -12.92
C GLY A 8 -1.36 11.53 -11.87
N THR A 9 -2.01 11.81 -10.76
CA THR A 9 -1.42 12.43 -9.58
C THR A 9 -2.12 11.90 -8.34
N MET A 10 -1.54 12.12 -7.17
CA MET A 10 -2.14 11.82 -5.88
C MET A 10 -2.32 13.10 -5.06
N SER A 11 -3.34 13.12 -4.22
CA SER A 11 -3.51 14.19 -3.25
C SER A 11 -2.55 14.00 -2.07
N ASN A 12 -2.17 15.12 -1.46
CA ASN A 12 -1.48 15.10 -0.16
C ASN A 12 -2.46 14.83 0.99
N SER A 13 -1.97 14.82 2.23
CA SER A 13 -2.76 14.58 3.44
C SER A 13 -3.89 15.60 3.67
N SER A 14 -3.78 16.81 3.12
CA SER A 14 -4.83 17.84 3.16
C SER A 14 -5.79 17.80 1.95
N GLY A 15 -5.69 16.74 1.13
CA GLY A 15 -6.54 16.56 -0.05
C GLY A 15 -6.15 17.45 -1.24
N ARG A 16 -5.05 18.20 -1.17
CA ARG A 16 -4.59 19.06 -2.27
C ARG A 16 -3.79 18.27 -3.29
N PHE A 17 -4.01 18.53 -4.56
CA PHE A 17 -3.27 17.93 -5.67
C PHE A 17 -3.01 18.96 -6.76
N VAL A 18 -2.01 18.70 -7.59
CA VAL A 18 -1.74 19.41 -8.83
C VAL A 18 -1.72 18.38 -9.95
N PHE A 19 -2.46 18.66 -10.99
CA PHE A 19 -2.60 17.77 -12.14
C PHE A 19 -2.48 18.55 -13.44
N TRP A 20 -1.53 18.16 -14.26
CA TRP A 20 -1.30 18.75 -15.57
C TRP A 20 -1.91 17.84 -16.63
N ALA A 21 -2.92 18.31 -17.32
CA ALA A 21 -3.62 17.54 -18.33
C ALA A 21 -3.94 18.41 -19.55
N ASP A 22 -3.99 17.78 -20.71
CA ASP A 22 -4.51 18.43 -21.93
C ASP A 22 -6.05 18.44 -21.94
N ALA A 23 -6.63 19.23 -22.83
CA ALA A 23 -8.09 19.38 -22.97
C ALA A 23 -8.83 18.08 -23.34
N THR A 24 -8.12 17.03 -23.71
CA THR A 24 -8.68 15.72 -24.09
C THR A 24 -8.71 14.73 -22.93
N CYS A 25 -8.18 15.12 -21.79
CA CYS A 25 -8.15 14.29 -20.60
C CYS A 25 -9.50 14.31 -19.87
N ASP A 26 -10.06 13.12 -19.64
CA ASP A 26 -11.19 12.90 -18.75
C ASP A 26 -10.67 12.27 -17.46
N PRO A 27 -10.28 13.06 -16.45
CA PRO A 27 -9.74 12.49 -15.22
C PRO A 27 -10.83 11.84 -14.39
N THR A 28 -10.44 10.81 -13.70
CA THR A 28 -11.24 10.17 -12.66
C THR A 28 -10.54 10.29 -11.32
N VAL A 29 -11.31 10.56 -10.27
CA VAL A 29 -10.84 10.55 -8.88
C VAL A 29 -11.37 9.29 -8.24
N SER A 30 -10.47 8.50 -7.65
CA SER A 30 -10.82 7.27 -6.93
C SER A 30 -10.08 7.24 -5.58
N PHE A 31 -10.75 6.69 -4.60
CA PHE A 31 -10.17 6.38 -3.30
C PHE A 31 -10.79 5.08 -2.79
N VAL A 32 -10.04 4.34 -1.98
CA VAL A 32 -10.53 3.07 -1.41
C VAL A 32 -11.77 3.34 -0.56
N ALA A 33 -12.83 2.54 -0.74
CA ALA A 33 -14.14 2.70 -0.11
C ALA A 33 -14.93 3.97 -0.50
N TYR A 34 -14.59 4.61 -1.63
CA TYR A 34 -15.34 5.72 -2.20
C TYR A 34 -15.73 5.44 -3.64
N LYS A 35 -16.86 6.02 -4.08
CA LYS A 35 -17.29 5.95 -5.47
C LYS A 35 -16.32 6.70 -6.37
N THR A 36 -15.85 6.05 -7.42
CA THR A 36 -15.04 6.72 -8.45
C THR A 36 -15.84 7.81 -9.13
N LYS A 37 -15.32 9.03 -9.17
CA LYS A 37 -15.97 10.19 -9.77
C LYS A 37 -15.22 10.67 -11.01
N ARG A 38 -15.91 10.82 -12.13
CA ARG A 38 -15.38 11.54 -13.30
C ARG A 38 -15.46 13.04 -13.07
N VAL A 39 -14.45 13.75 -13.52
CA VAL A 39 -14.31 15.19 -13.34
C VAL A 39 -14.25 15.87 -14.71
N ASN A 40 -15.04 16.91 -14.90
CA ASN A 40 -14.95 17.75 -16.07
C ASN A 40 -14.00 18.94 -15.79
N LEU A 41 -12.88 19.00 -16.50
CA LEU A 41 -11.86 20.04 -16.31
C LEU A 41 -12.14 21.33 -17.10
N ARG A 42 -13.20 21.36 -17.91
CA ARG A 42 -13.41 22.47 -18.85
C ARG A 42 -13.86 23.77 -18.20
N GLU A 43 -14.21 23.78 -16.94
CA GLU A 43 -14.94 24.89 -16.33
C GLU A 43 -14.23 25.67 -15.22
N THR A 44 -13.08 25.22 -14.67
CA THR A 44 -12.52 25.90 -13.49
C THR A 44 -11.01 25.83 -13.36
N LYS A 45 -10.39 26.96 -12.95
CA LYS A 45 -8.96 27.03 -12.55
C LYS A 45 -8.70 26.47 -11.15
N SER A 46 -9.72 26.32 -10.32
CA SER A 46 -9.66 25.72 -9.00
C SER A 46 -10.87 24.82 -8.79
N LEU A 47 -10.65 23.55 -8.49
CA LEU A 47 -11.68 22.55 -8.40
C LEU A 47 -11.67 21.87 -7.05
N VAL A 48 -12.80 21.90 -6.35
CA VAL A 48 -13.04 21.08 -5.16
C VAL A 48 -13.84 19.86 -5.57
N ILE A 49 -13.27 18.67 -5.34
CA ILE A 49 -13.88 17.40 -5.69
C ILE A 49 -14.28 16.68 -4.40
N THR A 50 -15.57 16.56 -4.19
CA THR A 50 -16.09 15.71 -3.11
C THR A 50 -16.41 14.34 -3.69
N ILE A 51 -15.88 13.30 -3.03
CA ILE A 51 -16.18 11.90 -3.34
C ILE A 51 -17.05 11.32 -2.23
N GLU A 52 -18.01 10.50 -2.62
CA GLU A 52 -18.94 9.87 -1.69
C GLU A 52 -18.37 8.52 -1.20
N PRO A 53 -18.46 8.22 0.11
CA PRO A 53 -18.18 6.88 0.56
C PRO A 53 -19.08 5.89 -0.20
N THR A 54 -18.50 4.79 -0.65
CA THR A 54 -19.30 3.65 -1.07
C THR A 54 -19.80 3.02 0.24
N PRO A 55 -21.11 3.04 0.54
CA PRO A 55 -21.59 2.25 1.65
C PRO A 55 -21.13 0.82 1.37
N PHE A 56 -20.49 0.18 2.33
CA PHE A 56 -20.29 -1.26 2.26
C PHE A 56 -21.69 -1.87 2.30
N ALA A 57 -22.30 -2.00 1.12
CA ALA A 57 -23.40 -2.93 0.98
C ALA A 57 -22.73 -4.30 1.17
N LEU A 58 -22.83 -4.82 2.37
CA LEU A 58 -22.63 -6.23 2.63
C LEU A 58 -23.68 -6.94 1.80
N GLU A 59 -23.34 -7.33 0.57
CA GLU A 59 -24.09 -8.38 -0.08
C GLU A 59 -23.94 -9.57 0.86
N GLU A 60 -25.05 -9.98 1.44
CA GLU A 60 -25.16 -11.21 2.20
C GLU A 60 -24.71 -12.33 1.28
N VAL A 61 -23.43 -12.71 1.39
CA VAL A 61 -22.89 -13.82 0.63
C VAL A 61 -23.44 -15.06 1.28
N THR A 62 -24.57 -15.52 0.79
CA THR A 62 -25.11 -16.86 1.09
C THR A 62 -24.14 -17.86 0.47
N VAL A 63 -23.08 -18.17 1.21
CA VAL A 63 -22.14 -19.23 0.83
C VAL A 63 -22.63 -20.50 1.50
N GLY A 64 -22.88 -21.52 0.69
CA GLY A 64 -23.22 -22.83 1.17
C GLY A 64 -22.24 -23.29 2.26
N SER A 65 -22.79 -23.62 3.41
CA SER A 65 -22.32 -24.48 4.51
C SER A 65 -20.95 -24.26 5.19
N LYS A 66 -20.13 -23.27 4.85
CA LYS A 66 -18.95 -22.89 5.64
C LYS A 66 -18.94 -21.40 5.91
N GLU A 67 -19.05 -21.03 7.18
CA GLU A 67 -18.93 -19.65 7.61
C GLU A 67 -17.56 -19.06 7.21
N ILE A 68 -17.58 -17.98 6.42
CA ILE A 68 -16.35 -17.28 6.03
C ILE A 68 -15.88 -16.48 7.23
N THR A 69 -14.73 -16.85 7.79
CA THR A 69 -14.08 -16.12 8.87
C THR A 69 -12.85 -15.38 8.39
N GLY A 70 -12.57 -14.20 8.94
CA GLY A 70 -11.35 -13.45 8.62
C GLY A 70 -10.09 -14.29 8.89
N HIS A 71 -10.07 -15.05 9.98
CA HIS A 71 -8.96 -15.95 10.30
C HIS A 71 -8.77 -17.07 9.28
N GLY A 72 -9.86 -17.70 8.84
CA GLY A 72 -9.83 -18.74 7.80
C GLY A 72 -9.25 -18.22 6.49
N LEU A 73 -9.67 -17.03 6.06
CA LEU A 73 -9.15 -16.39 4.84
C LEU A 73 -7.65 -16.08 4.94
N ILE A 74 -7.16 -15.64 6.10
CA ILE A 74 -5.71 -15.41 6.32
C ILE A 74 -4.94 -16.72 6.24
N LEU A 75 -5.46 -17.81 6.81
CA LEU A 75 -4.81 -19.13 6.70
C LEU A 75 -4.74 -19.61 5.23
N GLU A 76 -5.81 -19.44 4.47
CA GLU A 76 -5.81 -19.74 3.02
C GLU A 76 -4.76 -18.91 2.26
N ALA A 77 -4.65 -17.60 2.58
CA ALA A 77 -3.64 -16.73 1.99
C ALA A 77 -2.21 -17.19 2.31
N ILE A 78 -1.96 -17.64 3.55
CA ILE A 78 -0.66 -18.19 3.97
C ILE A 78 -0.32 -19.47 3.18
N GLU A 79 -1.27 -20.35 2.99
CA GLU A 79 -1.07 -21.60 2.25
C GLU A 79 -0.74 -21.34 0.77
N LYS A 80 -1.42 -20.37 0.17
CA LYS A 80 -1.24 -19.99 -1.24
C LYS A 80 -0.14 -18.92 -1.46
N LEU A 81 0.57 -18.51 -0.42
CA LEU A 81 1.53 -17.40 -0.51
C LEU A 81 2.58 -17.62 -1.63
N LYS A 82 3.19 -18.80 -1.67
CA LYS A 82 4.22 -19.13 -2.68
C LYS A 82 3.64 -19.29 -4.09
N GLU A 83 2.39 -19.70 -4.19
CA GLU A 83 1.69 -19.81 -5.47
C GLU A 83 1.38 -18.42 -6.04
N ASN A 84 0.90 -17.54 -5.19
CA ASN A 84 0.41 -16.23 -5.59
C ASN A 84 1.51 -15.19 -5.74
N HIS A 85 2.49 -15.18 -4.84
CA HIS A 85 3.49 -14.10 -4.79
C HIS A 85 4.84 -14.52 -5.38
N ALA A 86 5.56 -13.53 -5.88
CA ALA A 86 6.90 -13.71 -6.41
C ALA A 86 7.91 -13.90 -5.27
N VAL A 87 8.24 -15.15 -4.97
CA VAL A 87 9.22 -15.55 -3.95
C VAL A 87 10.50 -16.12 -4.55
N GLU A 88 10.57 -16.23 -5.87
CA GLU A 88 11.73 -16.68 -6.59
C GLU A 88 12.83 -15.63 -6.64
N PRO A 89 14.10 -16.02 -6.95
CA PRO A 89 15.15 -15.04 -7.21
C PRO A 89 14.74 -14.10 -8.33
N MET A 90 14.88 -12.80 -8.10
CA MET A 90 14.54 -11.79 -9.09
C MET A 90 15.48 -10.60 -9.04
N HIS A 91 15.54 -9.91 -10.16
CA HIS A 91 16.22 -8.63 -10.31
C HIS A 91 15.18 -7.61 -10.80
N TYR A 92 15.12 -6.45 -10.15
CA TYR A 92 14.17 -5.39 -10.52
C TYR A 92 14.70 -4.02 -10.11
N ASP A 93 14.29 -3.01 -10.84
CA ASP A 93 14.62 -1.63 -10.56
C ASP A 93 13.54 -1.01 -9.68
N ILE A 94 13.98 -0.15 -8.77
CA ILE A 94 13.07 0.63 -7.92
C ILE A 94 13.37 2.12 -8.02
N PHE A 95 12.33 2.90 -7.80
CA PHE A 95 12.42 4.29 -7.41
C PHE A 95 11.75 4.46 -6.06
N ASN A 96 12.46 5.07 -5.11
CA ASN A 96 11.94 5.35 -3.78
C ASN A 96 11.97 6.85 -3.51
N ARG A 97 10.92 7.33 -2.86
CA ARG A 97 10.84 8.72 -2.36
C ARG A 97 10.41 8.70 -0.90
N VAL A 98 11.24 9.26 -0.05
CA VAL A 98 10.93 9.51 1.36
C VAL A 98 10.69 10.99 1.52
N VAL A 99 9.54 11.36 2.07
CA VAL A 99 9.17 12.74 2.36
C VAL A 99 8.93 12.84 3.86
N MET A 100 9.62 13.75 4.51
CA MET A 100 9.47 13.99 5.94
C MET A 100 8.87 15.35 6.19
N PHE A 101 7.94 15.41 7.12
CA PHE A 101 7.25 16.61 7.54
C PHE A 101 7.45 16.82 9.04
N ASP A 102 7.53 18.07 9.45
CA ASP A 102 7.43 18.44 10.86
C ASP A 102 6.01 18.28 11.40
N THR A 103 5.85 18.41 12.69
CA THR A 103 4.55 18.30 13.39
C THR A 103 3.52 19.33 12.90
N ASP A 104 3.96 20.46 12.37
CA ASP A 104 3.14 21.51 11.77
C ASP A 104 2.82 21.25 10.26
N SER A 105 3.21 20.10 9.73
CA SER A 105 3.10 19.71 8.32
C SER A 105 4.01 20.52 7.37
N THR A 106 5.01 21.22 7.88
CA THR A 106 6.04 21.84 7.06
C THR A 106 6.95 20.77 6.48
N LEU A 107 7.24 20.85 5.19
CA LEU A 107 8.14 19.93 4.52
C LEU A 107 9.56 20.09 5.06
N HIS A 108 10.07 19.02 5.65
CA HIS A 108 11.39 19.00 6.27
C HIS A 108 12.46 18.61 5.28
N HIS A 109 12.32 17.44 4.66
CA HIS A 109 13.21 17.01 3.59
C HIS A 109 12.60 15.96 2.69
N ILE A 110 13.19 15.82 1.50
CA ILE A 110 12.87 14.80 0.51
C ILE A 110 14.16 14.06 0.19
N ILE A 111 14.09 12.74 0.23
CA ILE A 111 15.15 11.86 -0.25
C ILE A 111 14.56 11.01 -1.36
N GLU A 112 15.19 11.00 -2.51
CA GLU A 112 14.81 10.17 -3.64
C GLU A 112 16.00 9.36 -4.11
N PHE A 113 15.79 8.10 -4.41
CA PHE A 113 16.83 7.27 -5.01
C PHE A 113 16.25 6.23 -5.96
N SER A 114 17.07 5.84 -6.93
CA SER A 114 16.84 4.67 -7.77
C SER A 114 17.91 3.63 -7.46
N ALA A 115 17.50 2.37 -7.42
CA ALA A 115 18.36 1.25 -7.14
C ALA A 115 17.94 -0.01 -7.89
N GLU A 116 18.92 -0.85 -8.20
CA GLU A 116 18.72 -2.22 -8.64
C GLU A 116 18.61 -3.12 -7.40
N ILE A 117 17.60 -3.96 -7.34
CA ILE A 117 17.36 -4.92 -6.26
C ILE A 117 17.60 -6.33 -6.77
N PHE A 118 18.43 -7.06 -6.07
CA PHE A 118 18.69 -8.49 -6.30
C PHE A 118 18.14 -9.28 -5.14
N GLN A 119 17.09 -10.04 -5.36
CA GLN A 119 16.46 -10.91 -4.37
C GLN A 119 16.87 -12.37 -4.64
N ASN A 120 17.28 -13.09 -3.60
CA ASN A 120 17.58 -14.53 -3.69
C ASN A 120 16.38 -15.39 -3.24
N LYS A 121 16.53 -16.73 -3.31
CA LYS A 121 15.50 -17.69 -2.87
C LYS A 121 15.06 -17.57 -1.41
N LEU A 122 15.88 -16.97 -0.55
CA LEU A 122 15.57 -16.73 0.86
C LEU A 122 14.92 -15.35 1.07
N LEU A 123 14.55 -14.68 -0.03
CA LEU A 123 14.05 -13.30 -0.03
C LEU A 123 15.06 -12.29 0.54
N ALA A 124 16.33 -12.71 0.72
CA ALA A 124 17.38 -11.78 1.09
C ALA A 124 17.68 -10.88 -0.10
N THR A 125 17.74 -9.59 0.16
CA THR A 125 17.95 -8.57 -0.86
C THR A 125 19.35 -8.00 -0.78
N ARG A 126 19.94 -7.74 -1.94
CA ARG A 126 21.09 -6.86 -2.12
C ARG A 126 20.63 -5.76 -3.05
N TYR A 127 21.11 -4.55 -2.84
CA TYR A 127 20.81 -3.42 -3.70
C TYR A 127 22.07 -2.73 -4.18
N LYS A 128 22.00 -2.21 -5.40
CA LYS A 128 22.99 -1.32 -5.97
C LYS A 128 22.31 0.00 -6.22
N MET A 129 22.73 1.03 -5.50
CA MET A 129 22.19 2.37 -5.70
C MET A 129 22.73 2.96 -6.99
N ASN A 130 21.84 3.42 -7.86
CA ASN A 130 22.19 4.02 -9.13
C ASN A 130 22.30 5.55 -9.01
N LYS A 131 21.28 6.18 -8.42
CA LYS A 131 21.23 7.63 -8.21
C LYS A 131 20.51 7.94 -6.90
N MET A 132 20.96 8.97 -6.23
CA MET A 132 20.28 9.54 -5.06
C MET A 132 20.32 11.05 -5.15
N ARG A 133 19.25 11.70 -4.72
CA ARG A 133 19.21 13.13 -4.44
C ARG A 133 18.47 13.36 -3.13
N ALA A 134 18.93 14.36 -2.39
CA ALA A 134 18.30 14.82 -1.17
C ALA A 134 18.15 16.33 -1.23
N GLY A 135 17.02 16.83 -0.76
CA GLY A 135 16.72 18.23 -0.55
C GLY A 135 16.28 18.44 0.88
N ALA A 136 16.93 19.38 1.60
CA ALA A 136 16.52 19.80 2.92
C ALA A 136 16.00 21.24 2.84
N TYR A 137 14.91 21.51 3.51
CA TYR A 137 14.30 22.85 3.61
C TYR A 137 14.61 23.53 4.96
N THR A 138 15.28 22.81 5.85
CA THR A 138 15.80 23.31 7.12
C THR A 138 17.29 23.03 7.23
N THR A 139 17.99 23.73 8.11
CA THR A 139 19.44 23.58 8.34
C THR A 139 19.76 22.19 8.92
N PHE A 140 19.94 21.21 8.04
CA PHE A 140 20.44 19.91 8.39
C PHE A 140 21.96 19.83 8.25
N GLY A 141 22.61 19.20 9.21
CA GLY A 141 24.00 18.86 9.11
C GLY A 141 24.19 17.67 8.14
N GLU A 142 25.37 17.60 7.55
CA GLU A 142 25.77 16.48 6.64
C GLU A 142 25.58 15.10 7.31
N LYS A 143 25.73 15.03 8.63
CA LYS A 143 25.56 13.83 9.44
C LYS A 143 24.10 13.34 9.45
N ASP A 144 23.13 14.25 9.53
CA ASP A 144 21.72 13.91 9.53
C ASP A 144 21.27 13.36 8.19
N LEU A 145 21.78 13.91 7.09
CA LEU A 145 21.54 13.38 5.73
C LEU A 145 22.08 11.96 5.56
N GLN A 146 23.23 11.64 6.15
CA GLN A 146 23.80 10.28 6.11
C GLN A 146 22.95 9.30 6.90
N GLU A 147 22.53 9.65 8.10
CA GLU A 147 21.66 8.80 8.93
C GLU A 147 20.31 8.53 8.26
N HIS A 148 19.68 9.55 7.69
CA HIS A 148 18.42 9.42 6.98
C HIS A 148 18.54 8.62 5.67
N SER A 149 19.64 8.78 4.94
CA SER A 149 19.91 7.97 3.74
C SER A 149 20.09 6.49 4.11
N PHE A 150 20.79 6.23 5.20
CA PHE A 150 20.97 4.87 5.73
C PHE A 150 19.62 4.28 6.19
N MET A 151 18.79 5.05 6.90
CA MET A 151 17.46 4.62 7.32
C MET A 151 16.55 4.36 6.11
N ALA A 152 16.58 5.22 5.09
CA ALA A 152 15.82 5.02 3.86
C ALA A 152 16.23 3.71 3.14
N SER A 153 17.53 3.41 3.07
CA SER A 153 18.01 2.15 2.47
C SER A 153 17.62 0.92 3.29
N LYS A 154 17.64 1.02 4.61
CA LYS A 154 17.17 -0.05 5.49
C LYS A 154 15.67 -0.28 5.39
N LYS A 155 14.89 0.77 5.17
CA LYS A 155 13.43 0.68 5.01
C LYS A 155 13.04 -0.19 3.81
N LEU A 156 13.83 -0.20 2.72
CA LEU A 156 13.62 -1.12 1.60
C LEU A 156 13.63 -2.59 2.01
N ASP A 157 14.48 -2.95 2.97
CA ASP A 157 14.53 -4.30 3.52
C ASP A 157 13.35 -4.56 4.46
N PHE A 158 12.96 -3.60 5.28
CA PHE A 158 11.86 -3.72 6.23
C PHE A 158 10.48 -3.74 5.58
N ASP A 159 10.31 -3.02 4.47
CA ASP A 159 9.03 -2.96 3.77
C ASP A 159 8.76 -4.19 2.88
N ASN A 160 9.72 -5.12 2.75
CA ASN A 160 9.47 -6.39 2.08
C ASN A 160 8.63 -7.32 2.97
N MET A 161 7.31 -7.17 2.88
CA MET A 161 6.34 -7.92 3.66
C MET A 161 6.49 -9.44 3.52
N LEU A 162 6.93 -9.92 2.35
CA LEU A 162 7.12 -11.35 2.10
C LEU A 162 8.40 -11.89 2.74
N LYS A 163 9.47 -11.07 2.79
CA LYS A 163 10.75 -11.45 3.40
C LYS A 163 10.62 -11.61 4.91
N TYR A 164 10.06 -10.61 5.55
CA TYR A 164 9.92 -10.61 7.00
C TYR A 164 8.72 -11.43 7.45
N ARG A 165 7.84 -11.84 6.47
CA ARG A 165 6.61 -12.56 6.74
C ARG A 165 6.03 -12.01 8.00
N GLU A 166 5.55 -10.79 7.94
CA GLU A 166 4.93 -10.16 9.09
C GLU A 166 4.15 -11.21 9.86
N ASP A 167 4.13 -11.13 11.17
CA ASP A 167 3.68 -12.24 12.01
C ASP A 167 2.36 -12.87 11.57
N PHE A 168 1.48 -12.08 10.91
CA PHE A 168 0.21 -12.59 10.40
C PHE A 168 0.31 -13.50 9.16
N LEU A 169 1.40 -13.45 8.39
CA LEU A 169 1.66 -14.37 7.25
C LEU A 169 2.40 -15.67 7.67
N LYS A 170 2.53 -15.90 8.95
CA LYS A 170 3.02 -17.16 9.54
C LYS A 170 1.87 -17.81 10.32
N LYS A 171 1.62 -19.10 10.15
CA LYS A 171 0.54 -19.81 10.90
C LYS A 171 0.60 -19.52 12.41
N ARG A 172 1.81 -19.56 13.00
CA ARG A 172 2.00 -19.27 14.43
C ARG A 172 1.66 -17.82 14.81
N GLY A 173 1.97 -16.87 13.93
CA GLY A 173 1.65 -15.46 14.13
C GLY A 173 0.17 -15.18 13.88
N ALA A 174 -0.42 -15.74 12.81
CA ALA A 174 -1.82 -15.59 12.51
C ALA A 174 -2.74 -15.96 13.68
N ASN A 175 -2.39 -17.04 14.40
CA ASN A 175 -3.16 -17.49 15.59
C ASN A 175 -3.10 -16.53 16.79
N LYS A 176 -2.26 -15.51 16.74
CA LYS A 176 -2.12 -14.51 17.80
C LYS A 176 -2.85 -13.19 17.51
N HIS A 177 -3.40 -13.07 16.31
CA HIS A 177 -4.14 -11.90 15.87
C HIS A 177 -5.64 -12.19 15.86
N THR A 178 -6.43 -11.17 16.09
CA THR A 178 -7.87 -11.19 15.83
C THR A 178 -8.14 -10.68 14.43
N TYR A 179 -9.07 -11.33 13.74
CA TYR A 179 -9.47 -10.98 12.38
C TYR A 179 -10.97 -10.89 12.28
N THR A 180 -11.46 -9.78 11.74
CA THR A 180 -12.87 -9.59 11.45
C THR A 180 -13.05 -9.52 9.94
N PHE A 181 -13.89 -10.35 9.37
CA PHE A 181 -14.27 -10.25 7.96
C PHE A 181 -15.25 -9.09 7.80
N GLU A 182 -14.86 -8.07 7.04
CA GLU A 182 -15.65 -6.84 6.84
C GLU A 182 -16.47 -6.89 5.53
N GLY A 183 -16.33 -7.96 4.73
CA GLY A 183 -17.04 -8.13 3.47
C GLY A 183 -16.17 -8.12 2.23
N VAL A 184 -16.81 -7.91 1.07
CA VAL A 184 -16.17 -7.84 -0.24
C VAL A 184 -16.19 -6.39 -0.73
N THR A 185 -15.05 -5.92 -1.23
CA THR A 185 -14.91 -4.59 -1.85
C THR A 185 -14.14 -4.69 -3.16
N LYS A 186 -13.86 -3.56 -3.82
CA LYS A 186 -13.08 -3.53 -5.05
C LYS A 186 -11.82 -2.66 -4.89
N ILE A 187 -10.69 -3.19 -5.36
CA ILE A 187 -9.44 -2.46 -5.56
C ILE A 187 -9.06 -2.63 -7.03
N ASP A 188 -8.87 -1.54 -7.77
CA ASP A 188 -8.55 -1.54 -9.21
C ASP A 188 -9.49 -2.43 -10.04
N ASN A 189 -10.81 -2.33 -9.81
CA ASN A 189 -11.88 -3.13 -10.41
C ASN A 189 -11.86 -4.63 -10.07
N ARG A 190 -11.04 -5.06 -9.14
CA ARG A 190 -10.91 -6.44 -8.68
C ARG A 190 -11.65 -6.63 -7.36
N GLU A 191 -12.45 -7.67 -7.26
CA GLU A 191 -13.10 -8.04 -6.01
C GLU A 191 -12.08 -8.58 -5.00
N VAL A 192 -12.10 -8.04 -3.81
CA VAL A 192 -11.21 -8.42 -2.71
C VAL A 192 -11.99 -8.61 -1.42
N PHE A 193 -11.56 -9.55 -0.59
CA PHE A 193 -12.02 -9.66 0.78
C PHE A 193 -11.31 -8.61 1.64
N ALA A 194 -12.10 -7.81 2.36
CA ALA A 194 -11.60 -6.86 3.35
C ALA A 194 -11.59 -7.52 4.72
N ILE A 195 -10.43 -7.59 5.35
CA ILE A 195 -10.23 -8.22 6.65
C ILE A 195 -9.57 -7.20 7.57
N LYS A 196 -10.26 -6.80 8.61
CA LYS A 196 -9.69 -6.00 9.69
C LYS A 196 -8.87 -6.91 10.60
N TYR A 197 -7.66 -6.49 10.96
CA TYR A 197 -6.81 -7.22 11.88
C TYR A 197 -6.38 -6.37 13.06
N HIS A 198 -6.11 -7.06 14.15
CA HIS A 198 -5.62 -6.46 15.39
C HIS A 198 -4.69 -7.43 16.08
N ASN A 199 -3.48 -6.98 16.45
CA ASN A 199 -2.57 -7.76 17.26
C ASN A 199 -2.79 -7.44 18.75
N GLY A 200 -3.54 -8.27 19.46
CA GLY A 200 -3.73 -8.11 20.89
C GLY A 200 -2.50 -8.56 21.68
N GLY A 201 -1.85 -7.64 22.38
CA GLY A 201 -0.92 -8.01 23.47
C GLY A 201 0.57 -8.03 23.16
N TYR A 202 1.04 -7.44 22.09
CA TYR A 202 2.47 -7.26 21.81
C TYR A 202 2.95 -5.84 22.10
N THR A 203 4.27 -5.70 22.29
CA THR A 203 4.99 -4.45 22.56
C THR A 203 4.69 -3.35 21.53
N TYR A 204 4.22 -3.73 20.33
CA TYR A 204 3.79 -2.83 19.28
C TYR A 204 2.35 -3.17 18.87
N TYR A 205 1.42 -2.32 19.30
CA TYR A 205 0.02 -2.39 18.90
C TYR A 205 -0.10 -2.09 17.41
N GLN A 206 -0.58 -3.06 16.63
CA GLN A 206 -0.87 -2.86 15.21
C GLN A 206 -2.30 -3.24 14.91
N GLN A 207 -3.00 -2.37 14.23
CA GLN A 207 -4.31 -2.63 13.65
C GLN A 207 -4.35 -2.11 12.21
N GLY A 208 -5.24 -2.64 11.42
CA GLY A 208 -5.39 -2.20 10.04
C GLY A 208 -6.23 -3.16 9.22
N TYR A 209 -6.00 -3.15 7.92
CA TYR A 209 -6.72 -4.01 6.99
C TYR A 209 -5.77 -4.81 6.13
N VAL A 210 -6.16 -6.04 5.85
CA VAL A 210 -5.58 -6.88 4.81
C VAL A 210 -6.65 -7.12 3.76
N TYR A 211 -6.30 -6.90 2.50
CA TYR A 211 -7.16 -7.13 1.36
C TYR A 211 -6.64 -8.32 0.57
N LEU A 212 -7.49 -9.34 0.42
CA LEU A 212 -7.17 -10.56 -0.31
C LEU A 212 -7.98 -10.63 -1.60
N ASP A 213 -7.32 -10.92 -2.70
CA ASP A 213 -8.02 -11.23 -3.96
C ASP A 213 -9.04 -12.36 -3.75
N LYS A 214 -10.29 -12.11 -4.14
CA LYS A 214 -11.39 -13.05 -3.89
C LYS A 214 -11.16 -14.40 -4.56
N ALA A 215 -10.59 -14.42 -5.76
CA ALA A 215 -10.38 -15.64 -6.54
C ALA A 215 -9.15 -16.42 -6.05
N THR A 216 -8.02 -15.75 -5.88
CA THR A 216 -6.72 -16.41 -5.63
C THR A 216 -6.33 -16.44 -4.16
N LYS A 217 -6.92 -15.57 -3.31
CA LYS A 217 -6.51 -15.31 -1.92
C LYS A 217 -5.12 -14.66 -1.81
N ALA A 218 -4.61 -14.11 -2.91
CA ALA A 218 -3.38 -13.32 -2.88
C ALA A 218 -3.58 -12.06 -2.01
N VAL A 219 -2.56 -11.67 -1.28
CA VAL A 219 -2.54 -10.37 -0.60
C VAL A 219 -2.39 -9.29 -1.67
N VAL A 220 -3.39 -8.42 -1.78
CA VAL A 220 -3.41 -7.30 -2.73
C VAL A 220 -2.89 -6.03 -2.08
N LYS A 221 -3.25 -5.85 -0.81
CA LYS A 221 -2.93 -4.64 -0.05
C LYS A 221 -2.96 -4.92 1.44
N LYS A 222 -2.11 -4.22 2.18
CA LYS A 222 -2.16 -4.14 3.64
C LYS A 222 -2.06 -2.68 4.07
N THR A 223 -2.79 -2.32 5.10
CA THR A 223 -2.67 -1.01 5.76
C THR A 223 -2.37 -1.19 7.25
N ILE A 224 -1.62 -0.26 7.82
CA ILE A 224 -1.46 -0.09 9.26
C ILE A 224 -2.13 1.23 9.62
N ILE A 225 -2.95 1.21 10.65
CA ILE A 225 -3.72 2.37 11.13
C ILE A 225 -3.23 2.73 12.52
N SER A 226 -2.93 4.01 12.72
CA SER A 226 -2.60 4.56 14.03
C SER A 226 -3.77 4.38 15.00
N PRO A 227 -3.55 3.76 16.17
CA PRO A 227 -4.59 3.60 17.17
C PRO A 227 -5.02 4.93 17.80
N THR A 228 -4.15 5.94 17.79
CA THR A 228 -4.39 7.25 18.40
C THR A 228 -5.08 8.22 17.47
N THR A 229 -4.69 8.25 16.20
CA THR A 229 -5.21 9.22 15.21
C THR A 229 -6.23 8.61 14.26
N ASN A 230 -6.38 7.30 14.25
CA ASN A 230 -7.19 6.52 13.29
C ASN A 230 -6.84 6.82 11.82
N ARG A 231 -5.60 7.24 11.54
CA ARG A 231 -5.08 7.51 10.20
C ARG A 231 -4.21 6.35 9.72
N ILE A 232 -4.13 6.17 8.41
CA ILE A 232 -3.20 5.21 7.81
C ILE A 232 -1.77 5.72 8.03
N GLU A 233 -0.96 4.94 8.74
CA GLU A 233 0.46 5.18 8.97
C GLU A 233 1.33 4.53 7.90
N SER A 234 0.91 3.39 7.40
CA SER A 234 1.65 2.65 6.39
C SER A 234 0.70 1.87 5.49
N GLU A 235 1.09 1.77 4.24
CA GLU A 235 0.38 1.01 3.22
C GLU A 235 1.39 0.24 2.38
N VAL A 236 1.11 -1.05 2.15
CA VAL A 236 1.87 -1.90 1.24
C VAL A 236 0.91 -2.49 0.24
N GLY A 237 1.18 -2.29 -1.04
CA GLY A 237 0.37 -2.79 -2.13
C GLY A 237 1.12 -3.77 -3.00
N PHE A 238 0.37 -4.60 -3.71
CA PHE A 238 0.87 -5.57 -4.67
C PHE A 238 0.19 -5.39 -6.01
N LYS A 239 0.96 -5.58 -7.08
CA LYS A 239 0.48 -5.56 -8.46
C LYS A 239 0.66 -6.92 -9.10
N GLN A 240 -0.35 -7.40 -9.79
CA GLN A 240 -0.26 -8.67 -10.53
C GLN A 240 0.43 -8.45 -11.86
N ILE A 241 1.46 -9.24 -12.12
CA ILE A 241 2.16 -9.32 -13.41
C ILE A 241 2.18 -10.79 -13.82
N GLY A 242 1.49 -11.12 -14.90
CA GLY A 242 1.25 -12.50 -15.27
C GLY A 242 0.44 -13.26 -14.21
N LYS A 243 0.98 -14.34 -13.69
CA LYS A 243 0.32 -15.16 -12.64
C LYS A 243 0.75 -14.81 -11.21
N LYS A 244 1.70 -13.90 -11.03
CA LYS A 244 2.30 -13.59 -9.74
C LYS A 244 2.03 -12.16 -9.30
N TRP A 245 1.98 -11.96 -8.00
CA TRP A 245 1.87 -10.66 -7.37
C TRP A 245 3.23 -10.19 -6.87
N TYR A 246 3.55 -8.94 -7.19
CA TYR A 246 4.79 -8.27 -6.85
C TYR A 246 4.47 -7.06 -5.99
N GLN A 247 5.27 -6.84 -4.95
CA GLN A 247 5.14 -5.65 -4.14
C GLN A 247 5.42 -4.41 -5.01
N SER A 248 4.56 -3.41 -4.95
CA SER A 248 4.59 -2.23 -5.82
C SER A 248 4.73 -0.90 -5.08
N TYR A 249 4.43 -0.83 -3.80
CA TYR A 249 4.60 0.34 -2.91
C TYR A 249 4.51 -0.08 -1.45
#